data_80eafa62715ea2083861b1e87caafb5f
#
_entry.id   80eafa62715ea2083861b1e87caafb5f
#
_cell.length_a   1.000
_cell.length_b   1.000
_cell.length_c   1.000
_cell.angle_alpha   90.00
_cell.angle_beta   90.00
_cell.angle_gamma   90.00
#
_symmetry.space_group_name_H-M   'P 1'
#
loop_
_entity.id
_entity.type
_entity.pdbx_description
1 polymer ?
#
loop_
_entity_poly.entity_id
_entity_poly.type
_entity_poly.pdbx_seq_one_letter_code
_entity_poly.pdbx_strand_id
1 'polypeptide(L)'
;GLRYVFFNHSQWERYLNHTLAFMLASNLIREQAAQDTLASAGIMTVTTAQQISLALMIFTAAEFMGFITMWAQLSAQEVRRRQRYHRLAAVVLAAGFFLAATPARNAGQTLEVYGGWSSVLAWAVYVLLLCVLAVQLMIMCLRELRRPTARRPERLVAASGLMIGLSIGITSIEAPILAALEELGWLYSRDYRITLHGFIFFSESVGANFLAAMPFVLAAFARSG
;
A
#
# COMPACT_ATOMS: atom_id res chain seq x y z
N GLY A 1 -2.15 -18.46 4.29
CA GLY A 1 -1.33 -19.20 5.17
C GLY A 1 -1.94 -19.41 6.56
N LEU A 2 -1.15 -19.90 7.50
CA LEU A 2 -1.54 -20.24 8.88
C LEU A 2 -2.33 -19.13 9.60
N ARG A 3 -1.91 -17.86 9.43
CA ARG A 3 -2.60 -16.72 10.05
C ARG A 3 -4.09 -16.64 9.66
N TYR A 4 -4.44 -16.91 8.41
CA TYR A 4 -5.82 -16.86 7.94
C TYR A 4 -6.71 -17.93 8.59
N VAL A 5 -6.11 -19.09 8.88
CA VAL A 5 -6.81 -20.21 9.54
C VAL A 5 -7.02 -19.95 11.03
N PHE A 6 -5.99 -19.42 11.73
CA PHE A 6 -6.00 -19.28 13.18
C PHE A 6 -6.47 -17.91 13.67
N PHE A 7 -6.40 -16.86 12.87
CA PHE A 7 -6.71 -15.48 13.24
C PHE A 7 -7.65 -14.84 12.22
N ASN A 8 -8.90 -15.33 12.13
CA ASN A 8 -9.93 -14.80 11.22
C ASN A 8 -11.31 -14.72 11.91
N HIS A 9 -11.32 -14.57 13.24
CA HIS A 9 -12.56 -14.61 14.02
C HIS A 9 -13.18 -13.22 14.17
N SER A 10 -12.38 -12.17 14.20
CA SER A 10 -12.84 -10.79 14.35
C SER A 10 -12.83 -10.02 13.03
N GLN A 11 -13.57 -8.92 12.97
CA GLN A 11 -13.67 -8.07 11.79
C GLN A 11 -12.32 -7.39 11.45
N TRP A 12 -11.57 -6.97 12.46
CA TRP A 12 -10.26 -6.34 12.31
C TRP A 12 -9.20 -7.34 11.79
N GLU A 13 -9.24 -8.59 12.27
CA GLU A 13 -8.36 -9.65 11.76
C GLU A 13 -8.60 -9.92 10.28
N ARG A 14 -9.86 -9.91 9.85
CA ARG A 14 -10.21 -10.07 8.43
C ARG A 14 -9.65 -8.94 7.58
N TYR A 15 -9.79 -7.68 7.98
CA TYR A 15 -9.22 -6.56 7.24
C TYR A 15 -7.69 -6.63 7.18
N LEU A 16 -7.04 -6.94 8.30
CA LEU A 16 -5.59 -7.12 8.33
C LEU A 16 -5.15 -8.30 7.46
N ASN A 17 -5.86 -9.42 7.50
CA ASN A 17 -5.55 -10.59 6.68
C ASN A 17 -5.72 -10.31 5.19
N HIS A 18 -6.76 -9.56 4.79
CA HIS A 18 -6.92 -9.13 3.39
C HIS A 18 -5.82 -8.16 2.97
N THR A 19 -5.46 -7.19 3.81
CA THR A 19 -4.33 -6.29 3.58
C THR A 19 -3.05 -7.07 3.31
N LEU A 20 -2.71 -8.00 4.21
CA LEU A 20 -1.51 -8.84 4.06
C LEU A 20 -1.57 -9.78 2.85
N ALA A 21 -2.76 -10.29 2.50
CA ALA A 21 -2.94 -11.15 1.33
C ALA A 21 -2.73 -10.38 0.02
N PHE A 22 -3.35 -9.21 -0.13
CA PHE A 22 -3.15 -8.36 -1.31
C PHE A 22 -1.71 -7.87 -1.43
N MET A 23 -1.09 -7.48 -0.32
CA MET A 23 0.29 -7.06 -0.28
C MET A 23 1.25 -8.19 -0.65
N LEU A 24 1.04 -9.39 -0.10
CA LEU A 24 1.83 -10.57 -0.45
C LEU A 24 1.67 -10.91 -1.94
N ALA A 25 0.44 -10.93 -2.45
CA ALA A 25 0.17 -11.18 -3.86
C ALA A 25 0.85 -10.14 -4.77
N SER A 26 0.78 -8.85 -4.40
CA SER A 26 1.48 -7.77 -5.09
C SER A 26 2.99 -8.01 -5.15
N ASN A 27 3.61 -8.30 -4.00
CA ASN A 27 5.05 -8.55 -3.92
C ASN A 27 5.48 -9.81 -4.69
N LEU A 28 4.71 -10.90 -4.60
CA LEU A 28 5.00 -12.13 -5.34
C LEU A 28 4.95 -11.93 -6.86
N ILE A 29 3.94 -11.20 -7.37
CA ILE A 29 3.83 -10.91 -8.81
C ILE A 29 4.94 -9.96 -9.26
N ARG A 30 5.48 -9.13 -8.37
CA ARG A 30 6.57 -8.20 -8.66
C ARG A 30 7.95 -8.86 -8.61
N GLU A 31 8.08 -10.02 -7.99
CA GLU A 31 9.33 -10.77 -7.95
C GLU A 31 9.73 -11.17 -9.37
N GLN A 32 10.97 -10.87 -9.77
CA GLN A 32 11.44 -11.09 -11.14
C GLN A 32 11.30 -12.55 -11.57
N ALA A 33 11.65 -13.49 -10.71
CA ALA A 33 11.51 -14.91 -10.99
C ALA A 33 10.06 -15.33 -11.27
N ALA A 34 9.08 -14.72 -10.55
CA ALA A 34 7.66 -14.93 -10.81
C ALA A 34 7.23 -14.32 -12.13
N GLN A 35 7.69 -13.10 -12.46
CA GLN A 35 7.41 -12.44 -13.74
C GLN A 35 7.94 -13.24 -14.91
N ASP A 36 9.18 -13.70 -14.83
CA ASP A 36 9.81 -14.51 -15.88
C ASP A 36 9.08 -15.86 -16.07
N THR A 37 8.67 -16.48 -14.99
CA THR A 37 7.88 -17.73 -15.03
C THR A 37 6.52 -17.50 -15.68
N LEU A 38 5.79 -16.44 -15.32
CA LEU A 38 4.49 -16.12 -15.89
C LEU A 38 4.58 -15.71 -17.36
N ALA A 39 5.64 -15.00 -17.74
CA ALA A 39 5.88 -14.61 -19.12
C ALA A 39 6.26 -15.82 -19.99
N SER A 40 7.18 -16.68 -19.52
CA SER A 40 7.58 -17.91 -20.26
C SER A 40 6.44 -18.91 -20.40
N ALA A 41 5.53 -18.97 -19.44
CA ALA A 41 4.33 -19.79 -19.53
C ALA A 41 3.24 -19.18 -20.43
N GLY A 42 3.44 -17.99 -20.98
CA GLY A 42 2.47 -17.30 -21.83
C GLY A 42 1.21 -16.82 -21.07
N ILE A 43 1.25 -16.80 -19.72
CA ILE A 43 0.09 -16.42 -18.90
C ILE A 43 -0.13 -14.91 -18.93
N MET A 44 0.94 -14.11 -18.77
CA MET A 44 0.89 -12.65 -18.86
C MET A 44 2.26 -12.05 -19.17
N THR A 45 2.25 -10.84 -19.71
CA THR A 45 3.49 -10.07 -19.95
C THR A 45 4.02 -9.45 -18.66
N VAL A 46 5.31 -9.13 -18.60
CA VAL A 46 5.94 -8.43 -17.47
C VAL A 46 5.22 -7.11 -17.17
N THR A 47 4.83 -6.36 -18.20
CA THR A 47 4.07 -5.10 -18.06
C THR A 47 2.70 -5.32 -17.42
N THR A 48 2.01 -6.38 -17.82
CA THR A 48 0.71 -6.73 -17.22
C THR A 48 0.88 -7.15 -15.76
N ALA A 49 1.90 -7.97 -15.45
CA ALA A 49 2.22 -8.39 -14.10
C ALA A 49 2.49 -7.18 -13.19
N GLN A 50 3.29 -6.22 -13.66
CA GLN A 50 3.55 -4.97 -12.94
C GLN A 50 2.25 -4.20 -12.66
N GLN A 51 1.40 -4.01 -13.67
CA GLN A 51 0.14 -3.27 -13.50
C GLN A 51 -0.81 -3.97 -12.52
N ILE A 52 -0.91 -5.29 -12.56
CA ILE A 52 -1.68 -6.08 -11.58
C ILE A 52 -1.12 -5.91 -10.18
N SER A 53 0.20 -5.98 -10.01
CA SER A 53 0.87 -5.74 -8.74
C SER A 53 0.51 -4.37 -8.14
N LEU A 54 0.59 -3.30 -8.94
CA LEU A 54 0.22 -1.95 -8.50
C LEU A 54 -1.27 -1.85 -8.17
N ALA A 55 -2.15 -2.46 -8.97
CA ALA A 55 -3.58 -2.51 -8.66
C ALA A 55 -3.87 -3.23 -7.34
N LEU A 56 -3.17 -4.33 -7.03
CA LEU A 56 -3.27 -5.03 -5.75
C LEU A 56 -2.87 -4.13 -4.57
N MET A 57 -1.91 -3.21 -4.75
CA MET A 57 -1.55 -2.22 -3.72
C MET A 57 -2.66 -1.21 -3.46
N ILE A 58 -3.46 -0.82 -4.48
CA ILE A 58 -4.66 0.00 -4.28
C ILE A 58 -5.66 -0.73 -3.36
N PHE A 59 -5.89 -2.02 -3.59
CA PHE A 59 -6.75 -2.84 -2.71
C PHE A 59 -6.14 -3.04 -1.32
N THR A 60 -4.82 -3.21 -1.23
CA THR A 60 -4.09 -3.24 0.05
C THR A 60 -4.39 -1.99 0.88
N ALA A 61 -4.30 -0.80 0.28
CA ALA A 61 -4.61 0.45 0.94
C ALA A 61 -6.07 0.51 1.41
N ALA A 62 -7.03 0.08 0.58
CA ALA A 62 -8.45 0.05 0.93
C ALA A 62 -8.75 -0.86 2.14
N GLU A 63 -8.17 -2.06 2.17
CA GLU A 63 -8.38 -2.99 3.30
C GLU A 63 -7.67 -2.50 4.57
N PHE A 64 -6.49 -1.91 4.43
CA PHE A 64 -5.78 -1.33 5.57
C PHE A 64 -6.52 -0.12 6.16
N MET A 65 -7.19 0.70 5.35
CA MET A 65 -8.09 1.73 5.85
C MET A 65 -9.23 1.14 6.70
N GLY A 66 -9.79 0.00 6.31
CA GLY A 66 -10.77 -0.72 7.12
C GLY A 66 -10.21 -1.12 8.47
N PHE A 67 -8.98 -1.63 8.50
CA PHE A 67 -8.28 -2.00 9.72
C PHE A 67 -8.06 -0.79 10.64
N ILE A 68 -7.50 0.31 10.15
CA ILE A 68 -7.24 1.50 10.97
C ILE A 68 -8.53 2.21 11.42
N THR A 69 -9.59 2.16 10.62
CA THR A 69 -10.90 2.75 10.98
C THR A 69 -11.50 2.09 12.23
N MET A 70 -11.19 0.83 12.47
CA MET A 70 -11.65 0.15 13.69
C MET A 70 -10.97 0.66 14.97
N TRP A 71 -9.77 1.23 14.89
CA TRP A 71 -9.13 1.89 16.04
C TRP A 71 -9.83 3.19 16.44
N ALA A 72 -10.61 3.79 15.53
CA ALA A 72 -11.36 5.01 15.79
C ALA A 72 -12.62 4.80 16.67
N GLN A 73 -12.82 3.60 17.24
CA GLN A 73 -13.96 3.24 18.12
C GLN A 73 -15.33 3.53 17.50
N LEU A 74 -15.46 3.42 16.17
CA LEU A 74 -16.72 3.56 15.46
C LEU A 74 -17.60 2.33 15.61
N SER A 75 -18.92 2.51 15.43
CA SER A 75 -19.84 1.38 15.40
C SER A 75 -19.52 0.41 14.27
N ALA A 76 -19.78 -0.89 14.48
CA ALA A 76 -19.54 -1.91 13.46
C ALA A 76 -20.29 -1.64 12.14
N GLN A 77 -21.44 -0.97 12.20
CA GLN A 77 -22.21 -0.59 11.01
C GLN A 77 -21.52 0.53 10.25
N GLU A 78 -20.99 1.53 10.94
CA GLU A 78 -20.29 2.65 10.31
C GLU A 78 -18.95 2.20 9.68
N VAL A 79 -18.20 1.34 10.37
CA VAL A 79 -16.99 0.72 9.81
C VAL A 79 -17.31 -0.02 8.51
N ARG A 80 -18.36 -0.87 8.48
CA ARG A 80 -18.78 -1.58 7.26
C ARG A 80 -19.20 -0.62 6.16
N ARG A 81 -19.92 0.47 6.48
CA ARG A 81 -20.32 1.48 5.50
C ARG A 81 -19.11 2.16 4.89
N ARG A 82 -18.17 2.65 5.71
CA ARG A 82 -16.92 3.29 5.24
C ARG A 82 -16.09 2.34 4.40
N GLN A 83 -15.96 1.08 4.82
CA GLN A 83 -15.21 0.09 4.07
C GLN A 83 -15.79 -0.21 2.68
N ARG A 84 -17.12 -0.19 2.52
CA ARG A 84 -17.73 -0.30 1.19
C ARG A 84 -17.31 0.86 0.27
N TYR A 85 -17.24 2.09 0.79
CA TYR A 85 -16.76 3.23 0.02
C TYR A 85 -15.28 3.10 -0.33
N HIS A 86 -14.43 2.66 0.59
CA HIS A 86 -13.02 2.44 0.30
C HIS A 86 -12.82 1.36 -0.78
N ARG A 87 -13.56 0.27 -0.70
CA ARG A 87 -13.52 -0.80 -1.73
C ARG A 87 -14.03 -0.32 -3.07
N LEU A 88 -15.13 0.44 -3.10
CA LEU A 88 -15.64 1.03 -4.33
C LEU A 88 -14.63 2.00 -4.95
N ALA A 89 -14.04 2.87 -4.11
CA ALA A 89 -12.97 3.76 -4.55
C ALA A 89 -11.78 2.98 -5.12
N ALA A 90 -11.36 1.87 -4.46
CA ALA A 90 -10.29 1.02 -4.95
C ALA A 90 -10.61 0.41 -6.33
N VAL A 91 -11.84 -0.06 -6.55
CA VAL A 91 -12.27 -0.58 -7.85
C VAL A 91 -12.22 0.50 -8.93
N VAL A 92 -12.77 1.69 -8.64
CA VAL A 92 -12.79 2.81 -9.59
C VAL A 92 -11.36 3.28 -9.91
N LEU A 93 -10.51 3.41 -8.88
CA LEU A 93 -9.11 3.82 -9.07
C LEU A 93 -8.29 2.75 -9.79
N ALA A 94 -8.49 1.46 -9.50
CA ALA A 94 -7.82 0.39 -10.23
C ALA A 94 -8.24 0.38 -11.71
N ALA A 95 -9.52 0.56 -12.02
CA ALA A 95 -10.01 0.69 -13.39
C ALA A 95 -9.40 1.92 -14.10
N GLY A 96 -9.40 3.09 -13.44
CA GLY A 96 -8.77 4.31 -13.95
C GLY A 96 -7.26 4.15 -14.17
N PHE A 97 -6.58 3.48 -13.24
CA PHE A 97 -5.18 3.13 -13.36
C PHE A 97 -4.91 2.25 -14.59
N PHE A 98 -5.67 1.17 -14.79
CA PHE A 98 -5.50 0.29 -15.95
C PHE A 98 -5.77 1.02 -17.28
N LEU A 99 -6.73 1.94 -17.31
CA LEU A 99 -7.00 2.77 -18.49
C LEU A 99 -5.82 3.72 -18.78
N ALA A 100 -5.33 4.43 -17.77
CA ALA A 100 -4.18 5.34 -17.91
C ALA A 100 -2.89 4.59 -18.27
N ALA A 101 -2.70 3.36 -17.78
CA ALA A 101 -1.53 2.53 -18.05
C ALA A 101 -1.61 1.74 -19.38
N THR A 102 -2.71 1.83 -20.13
CA THR A 102 -2.90 1.12 -21.41
C THR A 102 -1.82 1.46 -22.44
N PRO A 103 -1.40 2.73 -22.64
CA PRO A 103 -0.37 3.03 -23.62
C PRO A 103 0.97 2.34 -23.32
N ALA A 104 1.40 2.32 -22.06
CA ALA A 104 2.61 1.63 -21.64
C ALA A 104 2.52 0.11 -21.90
N ARG A 105 1.37 -0.49 -21.58
CA ARG A 105 1.12 -1.91 -21.81
C ARG A 105 1.15 -2.25 -23.31
N ASN A 106 0.53 -1.44 -24.16
CA ASN A 106 0.53 -1.64 -25.61
C ASN A 106 1.93 -1.48 -26.22
N ALA A 107 2.78 -0.63 -25.63
CA ALA A 107 4.18 -0.48 -26.01
C ALA A 107 5.08 -1.61 -25.47
N GLY A 108 4.57 -2.52 -24.64
CA GLY A 108 5.34 -3.57 -23.99
C GLY A 108 6.36 -3.04 -22.96
N GLN A 109 6.14 -1.84 -22.45
CA GLN A 109 7.04 -1.16 -21.52
C GLN A 109 6.41 -0.99 -20.14
N THR A 110 7.23 -1.05 -19.09
CA THR A 110 6.78 -0.74 -17.75
C THR A 110 6.49 0.76 -17.60
N LEU A 111 5.68 1.15 -16.62
CA LEU A 111 5.34 2.55 -16.38
C LEU A 111 6.57 3.42 -16.06
N GLU A 112 7.59 2.82 -15.43
CA GLU A 112 8.86 3.50 -15.13
C GLU A 112 9.65 3.83 -16.39
N VAL A 113 9.50 3.03 -17.45
CA VAL A 113 10.27 3.14 -18.70
C VAL A 113 9.52 3.92 -19.76
N TYR A 114 8.19 3.73 -19.85
CA TYR A 114 7.37 4.30 -20.92
C TYR A 114 7.36 5.83 -20.91
N GLY A 115 7.25 6.46 -19.71
CA GLY A 115 7.10 7.90 -19.60
C GLY A 115 5.76 8.42 -20.14
N GLY A 116 5.73 9.69 -20.53
CA GLY A 116 4.55 10.36 -21.08
C GLY A 116 3.51 10.76 -20.01
N TRP A 117 2.65 11.71 -20.37
CA TRP A 117 1.59 12.19 -19.46
C TRP A 117 0.59 11.11 -19.04
N SER A 118 0.45 10.05 -19.86
CA SER A 118 -0.36 8.88 -19.46
C SER A 118 0.26 8.11 -18.29
N SER A 119 1.59 8.00 -18.21
CA SER A 119 2.30 7.43 -17.06
C SER A 119 2.16 8.32 -15.82
N VAL A 120 2.27 9.64 -15.98
CA VAL A 120 2.02 10.59 -14.87
C VAL A 120 0.62 10.42 -14.32
N LEU A 121 -0.39 10.32 -15.19
CA LEU A 121 -1.77 10.10 -14.78
C LEU A 121 -1.94 8.73 -14.09
N ALA A 122 -1.33 7.67 -14.63
CA ALA A 122 -1.38 6.35 -14.03
C ALA A 122 -0.79 6.36 -12.61
N TRP A 123 0.38 6.98 -12.43
CA TRP A 123 0.99 7.16 -11.09
C TRP A 123 0.11 7.99 -10.17
N ALA A 124 -0.44 9.11 -10.64
CA ALA A 124 -1.32 9.96 -9.84
C ALA A 124 -2.57 9.20 -9.36
N VAL A 125 -3.21 8.43 -10.24
CA VAL A 125 -4.38 7.61 -9.88
C VAL A 125 -4.02 6.50 -8.89
N TYR A 126 -2.88 5.83 -9.13
CA TYR A 126 -2.37 4.77 -8.25
C TYR A 126 -2.18 5.25 -6.81
N VAL A 127 -1.55 6.41 -6.62
CA VAL A 127 -1.17 6.88 -5.29
C VAL A 127 -2.30 7.56 -4.50
N LEU A 128 -3.41 7.91 -5.13
CA LEU A 128 -4.48 8.65 -4.45
C LEU A 128 -4.95 7.99 -3.15
N LEU A 129 -5.23 6.69 -3.21
CA LEU A 129 -5.72 5.97 -2.03
C LEU A 129 -4.61 5.75 -0.99
N LEU A 130 -3.36 5.60 -1.44
CA LEU A 130 -2.18 5.50 -0.57
C LEU A 130 -1.95 6.83 0.18
N CYS A 131 -2.11 7.96 -0.49
CA CYS A 131 -2.02 9.28 0.15
C CYS A 131 -3.11 9.45 1.23
N VAL A 132 -4.35 9.07 0.92
CA VAL A 132 -5.45 9.13 1.91
C VAL A 132 -5.16 8.21 3.09
N LEU A 133 -4.67 6.99 2.84
CA LEU A 133 -4.25 6.05 3.87
C LEU A 133 -3.15 6.66 4.75
N ALA A 134 -2.09 7.21 4.15
CA ALA A 134 -0.97 7.82 4.86
C ALA A 134 -1.44 8.95 5.78
N VAL A 135 -2.27 9.86 5.28
CA VAL A 135 -2.83 10.97 6.07
C VAL A 135 -3.68 10.45 7.23
N GLN A 136 -4.57 9.49 6.99
CA GLN A 136 -5.41 8.91 8.04
C GLN A 136 -4.57 8.22 9.12
N LEU A 137 -3.57 7.43 8.71
CA LEU A 137 -2.66 6.74 9.63
C LEU A 137 -1.86 7.73 10.47
N MET A 138 -1.30 8.77 9.85
CA MET A 138 -0.57 9.82 10.56
C MET A 138 -1.44 10.55 11.58
N ILE A 139 -2.65 10.97 11.19
CA ILE A 139 -3.58 11.65 12.09
C ILE A 139 -3.91 10.77 13.30
N MET A 140 -4.19 9.51 13.06
CA MET A 140 -4.51 8.54 14.12
C MET A 140 -3.33 8.34 15.07
N CYS A 141 -2.15 8.09 14.53
CA CYS A 141 -0.93 7.90 15.33
C CYS A 141 -0.56 9.14 16.14
N LEU A 142 -0.67 10.34 15.55
CA LEU A 142 -0.45 11.60 16.26
C LEU A 142 -1.44 11.82 17.40
N ARG A 143 -2.72 11.48 17.21
CA ARG A 143 -3.73 11.55 18.29
C ARG A 143 -3.37 10.61 19.44
N GLU A 144 -2.94 9.38 19.12
CA GLU A 144 -2.56 8.40 20.13
C GLU A 144 -1.29 8.82 20.88
N LEU A 145 -0.27 9.33 20.19
CA LEU A 145 0.95 9.86 20.82
C LEU A 145 0.67 11.03 21.78
N ARG A 146 -0.31 11.88 21.46
CA ARG A 146 -0.73 13.03 22.27
C ARG A 146 -1.66 12.65 23.43
N ARG A 147 -2.18 11.43 23.46
CA ARG A 147 -3.09 10.97 24.54
C ARG A 147 -2.33 10.85 25.86
N PRO A 148 -2.73 11.60 26.93
CA PRO A 148 -1.99 11.60 28.20
C PRO A 148 -1.96 10.22 28.88
N THR A 149 -3.02 9.43 28.68
CA THR A 149 -3.19 8.10 29.28
C THR A 149 -2.56 6.97 28.49
N ALA A 150 -1.94 7.25 27.35
CA ALA A 150 -1.33 6.23 26.51
C ALA A 150 -0.11 5.60 27.20
N ARG A 151 -0.10 4.26 27.26
CA ARG A 151 0.98 3.47 27.83
C ARG A 151 2.19 3.44 26.90
N ARG A 152 3.38 3.14 27.45
CA ARG A 152 4.63 3.07 26.66
C ARG A 152 4.52 2.18 25.40
N PRO A 153 3.97 0.92 25.46
CA PRO A 153 3.81 0.10 24.25
C PRO A 153 2.87 0.72 23.23
N GLU A 154 1.77 1.38 23.66
CA GLU A 154 0.83 2.06 22.76
C GLU A 154 1.51 3.21 22.01
N ARG A 155 2.33 4.01 22.72
CA ARG A 155 3.14 5.09 22.11
C ARG A 155 4.17 4.55 21.13
N LEU A 156 4.83 3.41 21.43
CA LEU A 156 5.78 2.78 20.51
C LEU A 156 5.11 2.32 19.22
N VAL A 157 3.94 1.66 19.33
CA VAL A 157 3.14 1.25 18.18
C VAL A 157 2.70 2.46 17.36
N ALA A 158 2.23 3.53 18.02
CA ALA A 158 1.81 4.76 17.35
C ALA A 158 2.99 5.47 16.67
N ALA A 159 4.18 5.53 17.30
CA ALA A 159 5.37 6.08 16.67
C ALA A 159 5.80 5.30 15.43
N SER A 160 5.80 3.97 15.51
CA SER A 160 6.09 3.11 14.36
C SER A 160 5.06 3.29 13.23
N GLY A 161 3.77 3.37 13.57
CA GLY A 161 2.71 3.65 12.61
C GLY A 161 2.85 5.03 11.95
N LEU A 162 3.29 6.04 12.71
CA LEU A 162 3.58 7.37 12.17
C LEU A 162 4.72 7.33 11.15
N MET A 163 5.80 6.61 11.45
CA MET A 163 6.93 6.44 10.52
C MET A 163 6.50 5.73 9.23
N ILE A 164 5.68 4.68 9.34
CA ILE A 164 5.11 3.98 8.17
C ILE A 164 4.24 4.94 7.37
N GLY A 165 3.37 5.71 8.01
CA GLY A 165 2.50 6.69 7.34
C GLY A 165 3.30 7.78 6.63
N LEU A 166 4.37 8.30 7.23
CA LEU A 166 5.30 9.26 6.61
C LEU A 166 5.99 8.64 5.40
N SER A 167 6.51 7.42 5.52
CA SER A 167 7.16 6.70 4.43
C SER A 167 6.19 6.55 3.24
N ILE A 168 5.00 5.98 3.45
CA ILE A 168 3.98 5.82 2.41
C ILE A 168 3.61 7.18 1.80
N GLY A 169 3.42 8.22 2.62
CA GLY A 169 3.01 9.55 2.16
C GLY A 169 4.04 10.22 1.27
N ILE A 170 5.30 10.26 1.71
CA ILE A 170 6.40 10.87 0.95
C ILE A 170 6.55 10.19 -0.41
N THR A 171 6.59 8.86 -0.40
CA THR A 171 6.84 8.06 -1.60
C THR A 171 5.66 8.08 -2.57
N SER A 172 4.44 8.15 -2.04
CA SER A 172 3.25 8.28 -2.88
C SER A 172 3.21 9.64 -3.60
N ILE A 173 3.57 10.74 -2.91
CA ILE A 173 3.56 12.07 -3.52
C ILE A 173 4.70 12.23 -4.51
N GLU A 174 5.83 11.66 -4.23
CA GLU A 174 7.03 11.76 -5.05
C GLU A 174 6.88 11.11 -6.42
N ALA A 175 6.29 9.92 -6.51
CA ALA A 175 6.18 9.16 -7.76
C ALA A 175 5.54 9.98 -8.92
N PRO A 176 4.34 10.57 -8.77
CA PRO A 176 3.76 11.38 -9.84
C PRO A 176 4.49 12.71 -10.07
N ILE A 177 5.08 13.32 -9.02
CA ILE A 177 5.85 14.55 -9.17
C ILE A 177 7.09 14.32 -10.00
N LEU A 178 7.90 13.31 -9.69
CA LEU A 178 9.10 13.00 -10.45
C LEU A 178 8.77 12.60 -11.89
N ALA A 179 7.69 11.84 -12.11
CA ALA A 179 7.23 11.52 -13.44
C ALA A 179 6.82 12.78 -14.23
N ALA A 180 6.15 13.74 -13.60
CA ALA A 180 5.78 15.01 -14.22
C ALA A 180 7.01 15.89 -14.53
N LEU A 181 7.98 15.95 -13.62
CA LEU A 181 9.23 16.69 -13.83
C LEU A 181 10.07 16.10 -14.97
N GLU A 182 10.04 14.77 -15.13
CA GLU A 182 10.68 14.08 -16.25
C GLU A 182 10.06 14.52 -17.59
N GLU A 183 8.73 14.60 -17.67
CA GLU A 183 8.01 15.09 -18.85
C GLU A 183 8.28 16.58 -19.15
N LEU A 184 8.57 17.36 -18.13
CA LEU A 184 8.95 18.77 -18.26
C LEU A 184 10.44 18.98 -18.66
N GLY A 185 11.21 17.89 -18.84
CA GLY A 185 12.59 17.93 -19.30
C GLY A 185 13.67 17.84 -18.21
N TRP A 186 13.31 17.47 -17.00
CA TRP A 186 14.30 17.19 -15.95
C TRP A 186 14.87 15.78 -16.13
N LEU A 187 15.93 15.68 -16.92
CA LEU A 187 16.49 14.41 -17.41
C LEU A 187 17.00 13.44 -16.33
N TYR A 188 17.35 13.94 -15.14
CA TYR A 188 17.89 13.11 -14.05
C TYR A 188 16.81 12.50 -13.14
N SER A 189 15.57 12.85 -13.32
CA SER A 189 14.48 12.41 -12.43
C SER A 189 14.20 10.91 -12.53
N ARG A 190 14.44 10.29 -13.70
CA ARG A 190 14.18 8.87 -13.95
C ARG A 190 15.03 7.94 -13.09
N ASP A 191 16.33 8.12 -13.06
CA ASP A 191 17.24 7.28 -12.28
C ASP A 191 16.99 7.45 -10.79
N TYR A 192 16.70 8.69 -10.39
CA TYR A 192 16.31 9.01 -9.02
C TYR A 192 15.02 8.30 -8.63
N ARG A 193 14.01 8.33 -9.48
CA ARG A 193 12.71 7.67 -9.29
C ARG A 193 12.86 6.15 -9.15
N ILE A 194 13.65 5.52 -10.02
CA ILE A 194 13.88 4.06 -9.99
C ILE A 194 14.56 3.65 -8.68
N THR A 195 15.60 4.37 -8.28
CA THR A 195 16.34 4.10 -7.04
C THR A 195 15.43 4.25 -5.81
N LEU A 196 14.63 5.30 -5.79
CA LEU A 196 13.77 5.62 -4.66
C LEU A 196 12.60 4.63 -4.53
N HIS A 197 11.99 4.21 -5.65
CA HIS A 197 10.98 3.15 -5.64
C HIS A 197 11.50 1.84 -5.04
N GLY A 198 12.76 1.47 -5.29
CA GLY A 198 13.38 0.32 -4.64
C GLY A 198 13.46 0.47 -3.11
N PHE A 199 13.83 1.65 -2.64
CA PHE A 199 13.91 1.96 -1.21
C PHE A 199 12.52 1.97 -0.54
N ILE A 200 11.50 2.45 -1.24
CA ILE A 200 10.10 2.45 -0.79
C ILE A 200 9.60 1.04 -0.55
N PHE A 201 9.80 0.16 -1.51
CA PHE A 201 9.38 -1.24 -1.39
C PHE A 201 10.01 -1.92 -0.18
N PHE A 202 11.27 -1.63 0.09
CA PHE A 202 11.94 -2.12 1.29
C PHE A 202 11.25 -1.60 2.56
N SER A 203 10.96 -0.31 2.65
CA SER A 203 10.31 0.29 3.82
C SER A 203 8.87 -0.18 4.01
N GLU A 204 8.10 -0.35 2.93
CA GLU A 204 6.75 -0.93 2.97
C GLU A 204 6.77 -2.39 3.43
N SER A 205 7.73 -3.18 2.96
CA SER A 205 7.91 -4.58 3.37
C SER A 205 8.29 -4.69 4.85
N VAL A 206 9.16 -3.82 5.35
CA VAL A 206 9.49 -3.73 6.78
C VAL A 206 8.27 -3.33 7.61
N GLY A 207 7.49 -2.35 7.15
CA GLY A 207 6.25 -1.92 7.78
C GLY A 207 5.21 -3.04 7.85
N ALA A 208 5.03 -3.80 6.77
CA ALA A 208 4.12 -4.94 6.73
C ALA A 208 4.54 -6.07 7.68
N ASN A 209 5.82 -6.40 7.72
CA ASN A 209 6.34 -7.40 8.64
C ASN A 209 6.16 -6.96 10.10
N PHE A 210 6.36 -5.68 10.39
CA PHE A 210 6.08 -5.11 11.70
C PHE A 210 4.60 -5.23 12.08
N LEU A 211 3.68 -4.86 11.19
CA LEU A 211 2.24 -5.01 11.40
C LEU A 211 1.83 -6.47 11.58
N ALA A 212 2.43 -7.39 10.84
CA ALA A 212 2.19 -8.82 10.98
C ALA A 212 2.68 -9.38 12.31
N ALA A 213 3.78 -8.84 12.86
CA ALA A 213 4.34 -9.21 14.15
C ALA A 213 3.65 -8.53 15.34
N MET A 214 2.91 -7.43 15.12
CA MET A 214 2.31 -6.62 16.19
C MET A 214 1.48 -7.41 17.21
N PRO A 215 0.60 -8.38 16.85
CA PRO A 215 -0.15 -9.16 17.83
C PRO A 215 0.75 -9.96 18.79
N PHE A 216 1.88 -10.47 18.29
CA PHE A 216 2.84 -11.22 19.10
C PHE A 216 3.61 -10.30 20.05
N VAL A 217 3.98 -9.12 19.57
CA VAL A 217 4.64 -8.08 20.39
C VAL A 217 3.71 -7.62 21.51
N LEU A 218 2.44 -7.31 21.20
CA LEU A 218 1.46 -6.90 22.21
C LEU A 218 1.16 -8.01 23.22
N ALA A 219 1.08 -9.28 22.78
CA ALA A 219 0.89 -10.41 23.67
C ALA A 219 2.12 -10.64 24.59
N ALA A 220 3.34 -10.41 24.11
CA ALA A 220 4.54 -10.48 24.91
C ALA A 220 4.54 -9.41 26.01
N PHE A 221 4.19 -8.15 25.66
CA PHE A 221 4.09 -7.06 26.63
C PHE A 221 2.96 -7.27 27.66
N ALA A 222 1.85 -7.88 27.28
CA ALA A 222 0.77 -8.20 28.21
C ALA A 222 1.13 -9.28 29.25
N ARG A 223 2.15 -10.12 28.95
CA ARG A 223 2.64 -11.16 29.86
C ARG A 223 3.76 -10.68 30.79
N SER A 224 4.39 -9.56 30.46
CA SER A 224 5.53 -9.00 31.21
C SER A 224 5.15 -7.88 32.19
N GLY A 225 3.90 -7.48 32.26
CA GLY A 225 3.33 -6.50 33.20
C GLY A 225 2.21 -7.07 34.03
#